data_741e729aebaf217483babe2a05958170
#
_entry.id   741e729aebaf217483babe2a05958170
#
_cell.length_a   1.000
_cell.length_b   1.000
_cell.length_c   1.000
_cell.angle_alpha   90.00
_cell.angle_beta   90.00
_cell.angle_gamma   90.00
#
_symmetry.space_group_name_H-M   'P 1'
#
loop_
_entity.id
_entity.type
_entity.pdbx_description
1 polymer ?
#
loop_
_entity_poly.entity_id
_entity_poly.type
_entity_poly.pdbx_seq_one_letter_code
_entity_poly.pdbx_strand_id
1 'polypeptide(L)'
;MKKLISIFAMAALVASMASCTDDTENGSGDGVDLKPIPIVYSQVQQTEFAQRSNNFANKLMTVLSADPEKQDENVCVAPMSMQYMFSILANGVNGAFQNEIVNALGFDDIESLNQENLALLDKLEQDDEFVKVGLNNSTWLAKGYTYLPEFKSTIEGYYKAQMGIADIGGNPTAMQEQIDKWAKDNTRGLITNFPLMINDQTKIIALNANCFDGKWSHPFNPSNTKAQPFYGVDGKPRNVMTMSNTAEVNHYVDESLQMVELPYGQGYYSMMVVMPKRTECLPEIIEHADWWAWHKLMTKSEATVCLPRFSAMTDWGNLINETAALGMPSAFGAGFPKVAENLNAALLKLAHKVAIRVDENGTKAAATSAGLGIDIAPGPTPYLPFDHPFIYAIRENTTGAILFMGRVVEP
;
A
#
# COMPACT_ATOMS: atom_id res chain seq x y z
N MET A 1 -51.69 58.40 4.75
CA MET A 1 -52.44 58.32 3.48
C MET A 1 -51.96 57.11 2.72
N LYS A 2 -52.93 56.27 2.36
CA LYS A 2 -52.96 55.25 1.34
C LYS A 2 -51.98 54.03 1.54
N LYS A 3 -52.46 52.91 2.01
CA LYS A 3 -53.27 51.84 1.41
C LYS A 3 -52.44 50.91 0.51
N LEU A 4 -52.33 49.68 0.96
CA LEU A 4 -52.88 48.39 0.44
C LEU A 4 -52.03 47.79 -0.70
N ILE A 5 -51.79 46.50 -0.84
CA ILE A 5 -52.68 45.36 -0.75
C ILE A 5 -51.83 44.07 -0.56
N SER A 6 -52.36 43.19 0.28
CA SER A 6 -52.08 41.78 0.42
C SER A 6 -52.45 40.97 -0.84
N ILE A 7 -51.66 39.98 -1.21
CA ILE A 7 -52.21 38.82 -1.92
C ILE A 7 -51.60 37.55 -1.32
N PHE A 8 -52.46 36.78 -0.68
CA PHE A 8 -52.28 35.35 -0.33
C PHE A 8 -52.34 34.52 -1.59
N ALA A 9 -51.40 33.63 -1.77
CA ALA A 9 -51.58 32.47 -2.65
C ALA A 9 -51.24 31.22 -1.85
N MET A 10 -52.30 30.51 -1.53
CA MET A 10 -52.36 29.18 -0.97
C MET A 10 -52.02 28.20 -2.09
N ALA A 11 -51.00 27.38 -1.95
CA ALA A 11 -50.79 26.26 -2.87
C ALA A 11 -50.67 24.94 -2.06
N ALA A 12 -51.44 24.01 -2.49
CA ALA A 12 -51.80 22.75 -1.86
C ALA A 12 -50.62 21.82 -1.60
N LEU A 13 -50.67 21.19 -0.40
CA LEU A 13 -49.91 19.98 -0.09
C LEU A 13 -50.45 18.80 -0.96
N VAL A 14 -49.61 18.32 -1.85
CA VAL A 14 -49.79 16.97 -2.44
C VAL A 14 -48.78 16.06 -1.74
N ALA A 15 -49.31 15.24 -0.83
CA ALA A 15 -48.57 14.14 -0.28
C ALA A 15 -48.39 13.05 -1.36
N SER A 16 -47.25 12.94 -1.95
CA SER A 16 -46.90 11.74 -2.72
C SER A 16 -46.17 10.78 -1.78
N MET A 17 -46.81 9.67 -1.51
CA MET A 17 -46.17 8.50 -0.93
C MET A 17 -45.13 8.01 -1.92
N ALA A 18 -43.88 8.24 -1.60
CA ALA A 18 -42.77 7.59 -2.27
C ALA A 18 -42.61 6.20 -1.67
N SER A 19 -42.96 5.21 -2.46
CA SER A 19 -42.61 3.80 -2.30
C SER A 19 -41.12 3.70 -2.12
N CYS A 20 -40.65 3.02 -1.08
CA CYS A 20 -39.29 2.50 -0.99
C CYS A 20 -39.15 1.46 -2.11
N THR A 21 -38.52 1.87 -3.19
CA THR A 21 -37.89 0.94 -4.11
C THR A 21 -36.50 0.70 -3.57
N ASP A 22 -36.18 -0.57 -3.32
CA ASP A 22 -34.80 -1.05 -3.17
C ASP A 22 -34.00 -0.53 -4.37
N ASP A 23 -33.15 0.46 -4.11
CA ASP A 23 -32.06 0.80 -5.00
C ASP A 23 -31.04 -0.34 -4.90
N THR A 24 -31.28 -1.40 -5.65
CA THR A 24 -30.19 -2.19 -6.16
C THR A 24 -29.34 -1.19 -6.97
N GLU A 25 -28.19 -0.81 -6.40
CA GLU A 25 -27.13 -0.16 -7.15
C GLU A 25 -26.76 -1.07 -8.32
N ASN A 26 -27.41 -0.83 -9.46
CA ASN A 26 -26.86 -1.16 -10.74
C ASN A 26 -25.61 -0.28 -10.87
N GLY A 27 -24.49 -0.80 -10.41
CA GLY A 27 -23.18 -0.27 -10.77
C GLY A 27 -23.14 -0.20 -12.28
N SER A 28 -23.28 1.01 -12.83
CA SER A 28 -22.88 1.32 -14.18
C SER A 28 -21.41 0.91 -14.26
N GLY A 29 -21.14 -0.23 -14.90
CA GLY A 29 -19.81 -0.74 -15.10
C GLY A 29 -19.02 0.30 -15.88
N ASP A 30 -18.16 1.00 -15.20
CA ASP A 30 -17.11 1.77 -15.83
C ASP A 30 -16.26 0.77 -16.61
N GLY A 31 -16.38 0.79 -17.93
CA GLY A 31 -15.71 -0.19 -18.77
C GLY A 31 -14.20 -0.02 -18.69
N VAL A 32 -13.49 -1.14 -18.66
CA VAL A 32 -12.02 -1.17 -18.66
C VAL A 32 -11.51 -0.62 -19.99
N ASP A 33 -10.60 0.35 -19.96
CA ASP A 33 -9.85 0.74 -21.14
C ASP A 33 -8.86 -0.36 -21.50
N LEU A 34 -9.20 -1.18 -22.50
CA LEU A 34 -8.39 -2.31 -22.95
C LEU A 34 -7.22 -1.88 -23.86
N LYS A 35 -7.06 -0.59 -24.08
CA LYS A 35 -5.98 -0.09 -24.91
C LYS A 35 -4.66 -0.23 -24.16
N PRO A 36 -3.67 -0.97 -24.68
CA PRO A 36 -2.36 -1.07 -24.03
C PRO A 36 -1.72 0.32 -23.89
N ILE A 37 -1.13 0.56 -22.73
CA ILE A 37 -0.34 1.76 -22.47
C ILE A 37 1.07 1.50 -23.01
N PRO A 38 1.64 2.37 -23.85
CA PRO A 38 2.99 2.19 -24.36
C PRO A 38 4.01 2.18 -23.24
N ILE A 39 4.82 1.12 -23.18
CA ILE A 39 5.91 1.01 -22.21
C ILE A 39 7.06 1.91 -22.67
N VAL A 40 7.39 2.92 -21.88
CA VAL A 40 8.51 3.85 -22.10
C VAL A 40 9.75 3.38 -21.36
N TYR A 41 9.56 2.79 -20.18
CA TYR A 41 10.63 2.26 -19.34
C TYR A 41 10.50 0.73 -19.22
N SER A 42 11.48 0.00 -19.74
CA SER A 42 11.45 -1.48 -19.81
C SER A 42 12.56 -2.18 -19.02
N GLN A 43 13.41 -1.40 -18.34
CA GLN A 43 14.49 -1.94 -17.54
C GLN A 43 14.09 -1.99 -16.06
N VAL A 44 14.69 -2.90 -15.33
CA VAL A 44 14.61 -2.93 -13.87
C VAL A 44 16.02 -2.86 -13.33
N GLN A 45 16.22 -1.99 -12.36
CA GLN A 45 17.50 -1.83 -11.66
C GLN A 45 17.34 -2.19 -10.18
N GLN A 46 18.45 -2.45 -9.52
CA GLN A 46 18.49 -2.52 -8.07
C GLN A 46 19.66 -1.66 -7.60
N THR A 47 19.34 -0.53 -6.96
CA THR A 47 20.33 0.31 -6.28
C THR A 47 20.73 -0.29 -4.92
N GLU A 48 21.86 0.13 -4.36
CA GLU A 48 22.24 -0.30 -3.01
C GLU A 48 21.21 0.12 -1.96
N PHE A 49 20.64 1.31 -2.11
CA PHE A 49 19.54 1.77 -1.28
C PHE A 49 18.34 0.81 -1.34
N ALA A 50 17.89 0.47 -2.56
CA ALA A 50 16.76 -0.46 -2.73
C ALA A 50 17.08 -1.85 -2.16
N GLN A 51 18.32 -2.31 -2.26
CA GLN A 51 18.72 -3.57 -1.65
C GLN A 51 18.58 -3.54 -0.12
N ARG A 52 19.05 -2.47 0.54
CA ARG A 52 18.88 -2.27 1.99
C ARG A 52 17.40 -2.22 2.39
N SER A 53 16.63 -1.38 1.70
CA SER A 53 15.20 -1.21 1.93
C SER A 53 14.41 -2.50 1.69
N ASN A 54 14.75 -3.28 0.67
CA ASN A 54 14.08 -4.54 0.36
C ASN A 54 14.43 -5.63 1.41
N ASN A 55 15.63 -5.62 1.98
CA ASN A 55 15.97 -6.49 3.12
C ASN A 55 15.09 -6.17 4.34
N PHE A 56 14.89 -4.89 4.64
CA PHE A 56 13.95 -4.46 5.67
C PHE A 56 12.51 -4.87 5.32
N ALA A 57 12.08 -4.70 4.06
CA ALA A 57 10.77 -5.09 3.58
C ALA A 57 10.49 -6.59 3.78
N ASN A 58 11.44 -7.46 3.43
CA ASN A 58 11.33 -8.89 3.63
C ASN A 58 11.21 -9.24 5.12
N LYS A 59 12.07 -8.64 5.96
CA LYS A 59 12.00 -8.84 7.41
C LYS A 59 10.66 -8.40 7.99
N LEU A 60 10.15 -7.24 7.57
CA LEU A 60 8.84 -6.75 7.96
C LEU A 60 7.74 -7.72 7.56
N MET A 61 7.75 -8.19 6.32
CA MET A 61 6.74 -9.14 5.82
C MET A 61 6.80 -10.47 6.59
N THR A 62 7.99 -11.00 6.86
CA THR A 62 8.18 -12.21 7.66
C THR A 62 7.61 -12.06 9.06
N VAL A 63 7.96 -10.97 9.77
CA VAL A 63 7.47 -10.70 11.13
C VAL A 63 5.95 -10.58 11.16
N LEU A 64 5.37 -9.83 10.23
CA LEU A 64 3.93 -9.58 10.21
C LEU A 64 3.13 -10.80 9.72
N SER A 65 3.71 -11.63 8.84
CA SER A 65 3.08 -12.86 8.37
C SER A 65 3.10 -13.99 9.41
N ALA A 66 3.96 -13.88 10.42
CA ALA A 66 4.05 -14.86 11.50
C ALA A 66 2.96 -14.72 12.56
N ASP A 67 2.14 -13.66 12.51
CA ASP A 67 1.02 -13.48 13.43
C ASP A 67 0.00 -14.63 13.28
N PRO A 68 -0.21 -15.45 14.35
CA PRO A 68 -1.12 -16.59 14.30
C PRO A 68 -2.59 -16.18 14.02
N GLU A 69 -2.99 -14.96 14.43
CA GLU A 69 -4.35 -14.47 14.22
C GLU A 69 -4.62 -14.09 12.77
N LYS A 70 -3.57 -13.94 11.97
CA LYS A 70 -3.67 -13.49 10.56
C LYS A 70 -3.28 -14.54 9.53
N GLN A 71 -3.09 -15.80 9.93
CA GLN A 71 -2.61 -16.85 9.01
C GLN A 71 -3.56 -17.10 7.83
N ASP A 72 -4.86 -16.96 8.06
CA ASP A 72 -5.90 -17.16 7.05
C ASP A 72 -6.36 -15.85 6.39
N GLU A 73 -5.66 -14.73 6.64
CA GLU A 73 -5.98 -13.42 6.09
C GLU A 73 -4.99 -12.98 5.00
N ASN A 74 -5.49 -12.21 4.05
CA ASN A 74 -4.62 -11.48 3.14
C ASN A 74 -3.87 -10.40 3.94
N VAL A 75 -2.57 -10.31 3.71
CA VAL A 75 -1.71 -9.31 4.36
C VAL A 75 -1.15 -8.38 3.30
N CYS A 76 -1.20 -7.09 3.57
CA CYS A 76 -0.57 -6.06 2.77
C CYS A 76 0.25 -5.14 3.67
N VAL A 77 1.45 -4.81 3.24
CA VAL A 77 2.34 -3.85 3.91
C VAL A 77 2.93 -2.87 2.90
N ALA A 78 3.23 -1.66 3.36
CA ALA A 78 3.99 -0.67 2.60
C ALA A 78 5.35 -0.45 3.26
N PRO A 79 6.34 -1.32 3.00
CA PRO A 79 7.59 -1.35 3.74
C PRO A 79 8.39 -0.06 3.57
N MET A 80 8.38 0.52 2.37
CA MET A 80 9.05 1.81 2.13
C MET A 80 8.48 2.92 3.02
N SER A 81 7.17 2.96 3.16
CA SER A 81 6.53 3.95 4.00
C SER A 81 6.78 3.71 5.50
N MET A 82 6.89 2.45 5.92
CA MET A 82 7.32 2.10 7.27
C MET A 82 8.77 2.50 7.51
N GLN A 83 9.67 2.34 6.53
CA GLN A 83 11.03 2.85 6.60
C GLN A 83 11.04 4.36 6.83
N TYR A 84 10.24 5.14 6.08
CA TYR A 84 10.11 6.57 6.31
C TYR A 84 9.62 6.91 7.71
N MET A 85 8.62 6.21 8.20
CA MET A 85 8.09 6.40 9.55
C MET A 85 9.18 6.19 10.60
N PHE A 86 9.90 5.06 10.53
CA PHE A 86 11.00 4.79 11.46
C PHE A 86 12.15 5.78 11.32
N SER A 87 12.43 6.24 10.10
CA SER A 87 13.45 7.28 9.87
C SER A 87 13.06 8.62 10.51
N ILE A 88 11.78 9.01 10.43
CA ILE A 88 11.25 10.19 11.13
C ILE A 88 11.45 10.03 12.65
N LEU A 89 11.11 8.86 13.19
CA LEU A 89 11.27 8.59 14.62
C LEU A 89 12.75 8.56 15.04
N ALA A 90 13.66 8.04 14.20
CA ALA A 90 15.10 8.07 14.44
C ALA A 90 15.65 9.50 14.59
N ASN A 91 15.10 10.46 13.83
CA ASN A 91 15.47 11.87 13.98
C ASN A 91 14.92 12.49 15.28
N GLY A 92 13.91 11.87 15.91
CA GLY A 92 13.32 12.33 17.17
C GLY A 92 14.02 11.84 18.44
N VAL A 93 14.84 10.80 18.33
CA VAL A 93 15.58 10.19 19.44
C VAL A 93 17.08 10.43 19.31
N ASN A 94 17.87 10.04 20.31
CA ASN A 94 19.33 10.20 20.28
C ASN A 94 20.07 8.97 20.81
N GLY A 95 21.39 8.95 20.61
CA GLY A 95 22.29 7.92 21.12
C GLY A 95 21.94 6.51 20.63
N ALA A 96 21.90 5.55 21.57
CA ALA A 96 21.70 4.14 21.25
C ALA A 96 20.37 3.86 20.54
N PHE A 97 19.29 4.59 20.87
CA PHE A 97 17.98 4.41 20.24
C PHE A 97 17.96 4.82 18.76
N GLN A 98 18.64 5.92 18.42
CA GLN A 98 18.80 6.33 17.03
C GLN A 98 19.55 5.27 16.23
N ASN A 99 20.69 4.81 16.77
CA ASN A 99 21.52 3.79 16.10
C ASN A 99 20.77 2.47 15.94
N GLU A 100 19.94 2.09 16.92
CA GLU A 100 19.12 0.89 16.86
C GLU A 100 18.14 0.94 15.66
N ILE A 101 17.46 2.06 15.46
CA ILE A 101 16.54 2.24 14.33
C ILE A 101 17.33 2.27 13.00
N VAL A 102 18.39 3.07 12.92
CA VAL A 102 19.20 3.22 11.71
C VAL A 102 19.78 1.87 11.26
N ASN A 103 20.35 1.10 12.20
CA ASN A 103 20.88 -0.23 11.93
C ASN A 103 19.79 -1.24 11.52
N ALA A 104 18.62 -1.19 12.14
CA ALA A 104 17.49 -2.06 11.78
C ALA A 104 16.99 -1.81 10.35
N LEU A 105 17.12 -0.58 9.87
CA LEU A 105 16.82 -0.19 8.49
C LEU A 105 17.97 -0.49 7.51
N GLY A 106 19.15 -0.94 8.01
CA GLY A 106 20.29 -1.33 7.19
C GLY A 106 21.21 -0.17 6.77
N PHE A 107 21.19 0.95 7.52
CA PHE A 107 22.04 2.12 7.26
C PHE A 107 23.13 2.28 8.33
N ASP A 108 24.20 2.98 7.97
CA ASP A 108 25.34 3.20 8.84
C ASP A 108 25.16 4.43 9.76
N ASP A 109 24.45 5.45 9.27
CA ASP A 109 24.20 6.69 9.99
C ASP A 109 22.88 7.36 9.55
N ILE A 110 22.42 8.32 10.37
CA ILE A 110 21.15 9.03 10.17
C ILE A 110 21.19 9.97 8.96
N GLU A 111 22.34 10.53 8.62
CA GLU A 111 22.46 11.47 7.52
C GLU A 111 22.32 10.76 6.18
N SER A 112 23.02 9.64 5.98
CA SER A 112 22.85 8.80 4.79
C SER A 112 21.45 8.28 4.64
N LEU A 113 20.79 7.86 5.74
CA LEU A 113 19.38 7.45 5.75
C LEU A 113 18.47 8.59 5.28
N ASN A 114 18.65 9.81 5.79
CA ASN A 114 17.85 10.97 5.42
C ASN A 114 18.02 11.32 3.93
N GLN A 115 19.24 11.37 3.44
CA GLN A 115 19.55 11.73 2.05
C GLN A 115 19.02 10.71 1.05
N GLU A 116 19.21 9.43 1.33
CA GLU A 116 18.73 8.35 0.45
C GLU A 116 17.20 8.27 0.41
N ASN A 117 16.52 8.51 1.54
CA ASN A 117 15.05 8.60 1.57
C ASN A 117 14.54 9.78 0.74
N LEU A 118 15.15 10.96 0.82
CA LEU A 118 14.78 12.11 -0.01
C LEU A 118 14.98 11.80 -1.50
N ALA A 119 16.13 11.22 -1.87
CA ALA A 119 16.42 10.86 -3.26
C ALA A 119 15.38 9.91 -3.86
N LEU A 120 14.85 8.97 -3.07
CA LEU A 120 13.77 8.11 -3.53
C LEU A 120 12.43 8.87 -3.64
N LEU A 121 12.08 9.71 -2.65
CA LEU A 121 10.84 10.52 -2.74
C LEU A 121 10.81 11.36 -4.02
N ASP A 122 11.93 11.99 -4.36
CA ASP A 122 12.05 12.79 -5.57
C ASP A 122 11.88 11.95 -6.85
N LYS A 123 12.27 10.67 -6.82
CA LYS A 123 12.02 9.75 -7.93
C LYS A 123 10.57 9.28 -8.02
N LEU A 124 9.90 9.04 -6.89
CA LEU A 124 8.51 8.62 -6.86
C LEU A 124 7.53 9.72 -7.31
N GLU A 125 7.95 10.97 -7.30
CA GLU A 125 7.20 12.10 -7.85
C GLU A 125 7.29 12.18 -9.39
N GLN A 126 8.02 11.26 -10.05
CA GLN A 126 8.14 11.23 -11.50
C GLN A 126 6.80 10.94 -12.17
N ASP A 127 6.61 11.62 -13.30
CA ASP A 127 5.35 11.67 -14.04
C ASP A 127 5.05 10.37 -14.80
N ASP A 128 4.46 9.39 -14.13
CA ASP A 128 3.64 8.39 -14.80
C ASP A 128 2.16 8.79 -14.61
N GLU A 129 1.53 9.33 -15.66
CA GLU A 129 0.15 9.80 -15.59
C GLU A 129 -0.86 8.69 -15.23
N PHE A 130 -0.46 7.41 -15.43
CA PHE A 130 -1.28 6.23 -15.20
C PHE A 130 -1.04 5.60 -13.81
N VAL A 131 -0.05 6.11 -13.06
CA VAL A 131 0.30 5.57 -11.74
C VAL A 131 0.39 6.70 -10.71
N LYS A 132 -0.24 6.47 -9.57
CA LYS A 132 -0.18 7.39 -8.42
C LYS A 132 0.20 6.61 -7.16
N VAL A 133 1.31 6.99 -6.58
CA VAL A 133 1.81 6.42 -5.33
C VAL A 133 1.57 7.43 -4.20
N GLY A 134 0.94 6.97 -3.12
CA GLY A 134 0.80 7.76 -1.90
C GLY A 134 1.57 7.09 -0.77
N LEU A 135 2.73 7.65 -0.41
CA LEU A 135 3.50 7.28 0.77
C LEU A 135 3.32 8.40 1.82
N ASN A 136 2.19 8.36 2.53
CA ASN A 136 1.79 9.47 3.37
C ASN A 136 2.14 9.22 4.83
N ASN A 137 2.94 10.13 5.38
CA ASN A 137 3.35 10.12 6.77
C ASN A 137 2.90 11.41 7.47
N SER A 138 2.50 11.30 8.73
CA SER A 138 2.26 12.46 9.56
C SER A 138 2.67 12.23 11.00
N THR A 139 3.06 13.30 11.67
CA THR A 139 3.33 13.32 13.11
C THR A 139 2.46 14.37 13.77
N TRP A 140 1.88 14.01 14.91
CA TRP A 140 1.00 14.89 15.68
C TRP A 140 1.51 14.99 17.11
N LEU A 141 1.68 16.21 17.59
CA LEU A 141 2.19 16.51 18.93
C LEU A 141 1.06 17.05 19.78
N ALA A 142 1.00 16.64 21.03
CA ALA A 142 -0.01 17.10 21.98
C ALA A 142 0.13 18.61 22.23
N LYS A 143 -1.00 19.30 22.35
CA LYS A 143 -1.09 20.71 22.75
C LYS A 143 -0.29 20.95 24.04
N GLY A 144 0.51 22.00 24.06
CA GLY A 144 1.43 22.34 25.16
C GLY A 144 2.88 21.99 24.87
N TYR A 145 3.14 21.20 23.81
CA TYR A 145 4.47 20.99 23.26
C TYR A 145 4.65 21.77 21.97
N THR A 146 5.90 22.06 21.63
CA THR A 146 6.27 22.73 20.38
C THR A 146 7.43 21.95 19.74
N TYR A 147 7.34 21.67 18.44
CA TYR A 147 8.42 21.03 17.72
C TYR A 147 9.69 21.85 17.80
N LEU A 148 10.81 21.19 18.07
CA LEU A 148 12.12 21.81 17.96
C LEU A 148 12.39 22.20 16.50
N PRO A 149 12.95 23.41 16.25
CA PRO A 149 13.17 23.90 14.87
C PRO A 149 14.03 22.97 14.02
N GLU A 150 15.05 22.34 14.61
CA GLU A 150 15.93 21.40 13.92
C GLU A 150 15.17 20.14 13.48
N PHE A 151 14.37 19.52 14.37
CA PHE A 151 13.54 18.38 14.02
C PHE A 151 12.54 18.75 12.92
N LYS A 152 11.86 19.87 13.08
CA LYS A 152 10.88 20.33 12.09
C LYS A 152 11.51 20.52 10.72
N SER A 153 12.64 21.23 10.62
CA SER A 153 13.33 21.45 9.34
C SER A 153 13.81 20.17 8.69
N THR A 154 14.28 19.20 9.48
CA THR A 154 14.70 17.88 9.00
C THR A 154 13.52 17.10 8.42
N ILE A 155 12.38 17.06 9.14
CA ILE A 155 11.22 16.29 8.70
C ILE A 155 10.56 16.93 7.48
N GLU A 156 10.44 18.25 7.43
CA GLU A 156 9.90 18.95 6.26
C GLU A 156 10.84 18.81 5.05
N GLY A 157 12.17 18.87 5.26
CA GLY A 157 13.17 18.83 4.18
C GLY A 157 13.39 17.44 3.58
N TYR A 158 13.54 16.41 4.39
CA TYR A 158 13.88 15.07 3.92
C TYR A 158 12.68 14.14 3.71
N TYR A 159 11.56 14.36 4.41
CA TYR A 159 10.45 13.41 4.42
C TYR A 159 9.13 13.97 3.87
N LYS A 160 9.06 15.30 3.66
CA LYS A 160 7.83 16.00 3.22
C LYS A 160 6.59 15.59 4.05
N ALA A 161 6.82 15.16 5.30
CA ALA A 161 5.76 14.64 6.16
C ALA A 161 4.94 15.78 6.77
N GLN A 162 3.66 15.53 6.93
CA GLN A 162 2.78 16.49 7.60
C GLN A 162 3.05 16.50 9.10
N MET A 163 3.16 17.69 9.69
CA MET A 163 3.36 17.90 11.12
C MET A 163 2.22 18.73 11.70
N GLY A 164 1.66 18.28 12.82
CA GLY A 164 0.53 18.95 13.46
C GLY A 164 0.68 19.06 14.99
N ILE A 165 0.01 20.04 15.60
CA ILE A 165 -0.18 20.14 17.05
C ILE A 165 -1.69 20.08 17.28
N ALA A 166 -2.15 19.18 18.18
CA ALA A 166 -3.56 18.97 18.43
C ALA A 166 -3.83 18.69 19.92
N ASP A 167 -5.08 18.85 20.32
CA ASP A 167 -5.53 18.51 21.67
C ASP A 167 -5.79 16.99 21.78
N ILE A 168 -4.69 16.23 21.68
CA ILE A 168 -4.73 14.77 21.53
C ILE A 168 -5.48 14.12 22.71
N GLY A 169 -5.08 14.42 23.94
CA GLY A 169 -5.65 13.82 25.15
C GLY A 169 -6.89 14.53 25.70
N GLY A 170 -7.03 15.84 25.42
CA GLY A 170 -8.15 16.63 25.92
C GLY A 170 -9.44 16.44 25.13
N ASN A 171 -9.33 16.10 23.82
CA ASN A 171 -10.48 15.78 22.99
C ASN A 171 -10.16 14.61 22.03
N PRO A 172 -10.13 13.37 22.53
CA PRO A 172 -9.80 12.18 21.73
C PRO A 172 -10.73 11.97 20.53
N THR A 173 -12.02 12.32 20.66
CA THR A 173 -13.00 12.19 19.57
C THR A 173 -12.66 13.12 18.40
N ALA A 174 -12.43 14.40 18.68
CA ALA A 174 -12.06 15.36 17.63
C ALA A 174 -10.70 15.01 17.00
N MET A 175 -9.77 14.45 17.78
CA MET A 175 -8.50 13.97 17.25
C MET A 175 -8.70 12.76 16.33
N GLN A 176 -9.57 11.82 16.69
CA GLN A 176 -9.92 10.69 15.83
C GLN A 176 -10.53 11.15 14.50
N GLU A 177 -11.45 12.11 14.54
CA GLU A 177 -12.04 12.68 13.31
C GLU A 177 -11.00 13.35 12.41
N GLN A 178 -10.01 14.03 12.99
CA GLN A 178 -8.90 14.64 12.22
C GLN A 178 -8.02 13.56 11.57
N ILE A 179 -7.74 12.47 12.28
CA ILE A 179 -6.96 11.34 11.77
C ILE A 179 -7.70 10.65 10.63
N ASP A 180 -8.99 10.37 10.80
CA ASP A 180 -9.82 9.73 9.78
C ASP A 180 -9.92 10.59 8.52
N LYS A 181 -10.10 11.90 8.70
CA LYS A 181 -10.09 12.85 7.58
C LYS A 181 -8.74 12.86 6.88
N TRP A 182 -7.64 12.92 7.63
CA TRP A 182 -6.29 12.90 7.08
C TRP A 182 -6.05 11.60 6.27
N ALA A 183 -6.39 10.45 6.83
CA ALA A 183 -6.24 9.17 6.15
C ALA A 183 -7.07 9.12 4.85
N LYS A 184 -8.33 9.55 4.90
CA LYS A 184 -9.21 9.60 3.73
C LYS A 184 -8.67 10.51 2.63
N ASP A 185 -8.23 11.71 2.98
CA ASP A 185 -7.74 12.70 2.02
C ASP A 185 -6.44 12.24 1.35
N ASN A 186 -5.55 11.59 2.11
CA ASN A 186 -4.24 11.15 1.62
C ASN A 186 -4.26 9.76 0.96
N THR A 187 -5.34 9.00 1.08
CA THR A 187 -5.49 7.68 0.43
C THR A 187 -6.60 7.65 -0.62
N ARG A 188 -7.04 8.82 -1.10
CA ARG A 188 -8.11 8.95 -2.10
C ARG A 188 -9.40 8.20 -1.71
N GLY A 189 -9.69 8.21 -0.42
CA GLY A 189 -10.86 7.56 0.15
C GLY A 189 -10.75 6.04 0.30
N LEU A 190 -9.61 5.42 0.04
CA LEU A 190 -9.40 3.99 0.30
C LEU A 190 -9.40 3.66 1.79
N ILE A 191 -8.80 4.52 2.61
CA ILE A 191 -8.80 4.41 4.05
C ILE A 191 -9.70 5.53 4.60
N THR A 192 -10.86 5.17 5.09
CA THR A 192 -11.87 6.13 5.61
C THR A 192 -11.87 6.23 7.12
N ASN A 193 -11.27 5.27 7.81
CA ASN A 193 -11.12 5.26 9.25
C ASN A 193 -9.72 4.74 9.64
N PHE A 194 -9.22 5.26 10.75
CA PHE A 194 -7.91 4.88 11.26
C PHE A 194 -7.99 4.79 12.80
N PRO A 195 -8.62 3.74 13.34
CA PRO A 195 -8.95 3.66 14.75
C PRO A 195 -7.68 3.60 15.61
N LEU A 196 -7.56 4.54 16.53
CA LEU A 196 -6.47 4.60 17.50
C LEU A 196 -7.01 4.66 18.93
N MET A 197 -6.39 3.93 19.82
CA MET A 197 -6.66 4.07 21.25
C MET A 197 -5.92 5.29 21.79
N ILE A 198 -6.54 6.46 21.68
CA ILE A 198 -6.01 7.74 22.16
C ILE A 198 -6.51 7.99 23.58
N ASN A 199 -5.62 8.48 24.45
CA ASN A 199 -5.94 8.87 25.84
C ASN A 199 -5.13 10.10 26.25
N ASP A 200 -5.35 10.59 27.47
CA ASP A 200 -4.68 11.76 28.06
C ASP A 200 -3.16 11.62 28.22
N GLN A 201 -2.65 10.39 28.21
CA GLN A 201 -1.21 10.10 28.26
C GLN A 201 -0.55 10.13 26.87
N THR A 202 -1.33 10.13 25.80
CA THR A 202 -0.80 10.16 24.42
C THR A 202 -0.23 11.55 24.11
N LYS A 203 1.09 11.64 23.89
CA LYS A 203 1.80 12.90 23.64
C LYS A 203 2.26 13.08 22.21
N ILE A 204 2.51 11.97 21.52
CA ILE A 204 2.90 11.95 20.11
C ILE A 204 2.18 10.81 19.40
N ILE A 205 1.73 11.09 18.19
CA ILE A 205 1.13 10.11 17.27
C ILE A 205 1.92 10.16 15.98
N ALA A 206 2.33 8.99 15.48
CA ALA A 206 2.92 8.84 14.16
C ALA A 206 1.98 7.97 13.31
N LEU A 207 1.60 8.46 12.15
CA LEU A 207 0.63 7.83 11.25
C LEU A 207 1.24 7.58 9.89
N ASN A 208 0.94 6.42 9.36
CA ASN A 208 1.32 6.01 8.03
C ASN A 208 0.10 5.45 7.30
N ALA A 209 -0.34 6.13 6.25
CA ALA A 209 -1.50 5.75 5.44
C ALA A 209 -1.13 5.78 3.96
N ASN A 210 -1.19 4.61 3.31
CA ASN A 210 -0.63 4.44 1.99
C ASN A 210 -1.62 3.85 1.01
N CYS A 211 -1.48 4.26 -0.23
CA CYS A 211 -2.23 3.71 -1.34
C CYS A 211 -1.38 3.65 -2.61
N PHE A 212 -1.71 2.70 -3.44
CA PHE A 212 -1.22 2.60 -4.81
C PHE A 212 -2.42 2.60 -5.75
N ASP A 213 -2.34 3.41 -6.80
CA ASP A 213 -3.36 3.52 -7.84
C ASP A 213 -2.64 3.51 -9.19
N GLY A 214 -2.60 2.37 -9.85
CA GLY A 214 -1.86 2.17 -11.11
C GLY A 214 -2.66 1.34 -12.10
N LYS A 215 -2.75 1.81 -13.33
CA LYS A 215 -3.35 1.06 -14.44
C LYS A 215 -2.36 0.03 -14.98
N TRP A 216 -2.82 -1.17 -15.31
CA TRP A 216 -1.99 -2.13 -16.02
C TRP A 216 -1.54 -1.57 -17.38
N SER A 217 -0.28 -1.79 -17.76
CA SER A 217 0.17 -1.50 -19.14
C SER A 217 -0.58 -2.36 -20.16
N HIS A 218 -0.95 -3.58 -19.77
CA HIS A 218 -1.78 -4.52 -20.52
C HIS A 218 -3.02 -4.90 -19.71
N PRO A 219 -4.12 -4.13 -19.77
CA PRO A 219 -5.32 -4.36 -18.97
C PRO A 219 -5.95 -5.73 -19.23
N PHE A 220 -6.56 -6.32 -18.22
CA PHE A 220 -7.35 -7.53 -18.41
C PHE A 220 -8.73 -7.19 -19.00
N ASN A 221 -9.20 -8.02 -19.92
CA ASN A 221 -10.54 -7.85 -20.48
C ASN A 221 -11.59 -8.41 -19.51
N PRO A 222 -12.54 -7.61 -18.99
CA PRO A 222 -13.57 -8.08 -18.08
C PRO A 222 -14.41 -9.24 -18.65
N SER A 223 -14.56 -9.34 -19.98
CA SER A 223 -15.29 -10.45 -20.61
C SER A 223 -14.56 -11.80 -20.45
N ASN A 224 -13.25 -11.78 -20.18
CA ASN A 224 -12.43 -12.95 -19.91
C ASN A 224 -12.36 -13.31 -18.42
N THR A 225 -12.88 -12.45 -17.55
CA THR A 225 -12.94 -12.73 -16.11
C THR A 225 -14.05 -13.72 -15.81
N LYS A 226 -13.70 -14.85 -15.20
CA LYS A 226 -14.63 -15.96 -14.92
C LYS A 226 -14.41 -16.52 -13.53
N ALA A 227 -15.46 -17.10 -12.97
CA ALA A 227 -15.34 -17.89 -11.74
C ALA A 227 -14.43 -19.10 -11.99
N GLN A 228 -13.32 -19.20 -11.27
CA GLN A 228 -12.35 -20.28 -11.32
C GLN A 228 -12.06 -20.79 -9.90
N PRO A 229 -11.71 -22.09 -9.73
CA PRO A 229 -11.32 -22.59 -8.43
C PRO A 229 -10.01 -21.95 -7.95
N PHE A 230 -9.99 -21.54 -6.69
CA PHE A 230 -8.81 -21.15 -5.94
C PHE A 230 -8.69 -22.05 -4.73
N TYR A 231 -7.54 -22.65 -4.50
CA TYR A 231 -7.28 -23.60 -3.44
C TYR A 231 -6.60 -22.88 -2.27
N GLY A 232 -7.38 -22.50 -1.26
CA GLY A 232 -6.89 -21.78 -0.08
C GLY A 232 -5.90 -22.58 0.77
N VAL A 233 -5.46 -21.99 1.88
CA VAL A 233 -4.51 -22.65 2.81
C VAL A 233 -5.05 -23.96 3.38
N ASP A 234 -6.37 -24.15 3.44
CA ASP A 234 -7.03 -25.38 3.86
C ASP A 234 -7.13 -26.44 2.74
N GLY A 235 -6.59 -26.16 1.55
CA GLY A 235 -6.61 -27.02 0.35
C GLY A 235 -7.99 -27.15 -0.30
N LYS A 236 -9.01 -26.44 0.16
CA LYS A 236 -10.36 -26.52 -0.41
C LYS A 236 -10.54 -25.52 -1.54
N PRO A 237 -11.17 -25.96 -2.67
CA PRO A 237 -11.47 -25.05 -3.76
C PRO A 237 -12.62 -24.10 -3.39
N ARG A 238 -12.44 -22.82 -3.69
CA ARG A 238 -13.44 -21.76 -3.67
C ARG A 238 -13.49 -21.10 -5.03
N ASN A 239 -14.67 -20.84 -5.57
CA ASN A 239 -14.77 -20.13 -6.85
C ASN A 239 -14.53 -18.63 -6.63
N VAL A 240 -13.51 -18.09 -7.27
CA VAL A 240 -13.14 -16.69 -7.24
C VAL A 240 -13.17 -16.10 -8.65
N MET A 241 -13.40 -14.80 -8.78
CA MET A 241 -13.38 -14.13 -10.06
C MET A 241 -11.93 -13.96 -10.53
N THR A 242 -11.53 -14.79 -11.51
CA THR A 242 -10.17 -14.83 -12.06
C THR A 242 -10.14 -14.12 -13.41
N MET A 243 -9.32 -13.09 -13.47
CA MET A 243 -9.00 -12.33 -14.70
C MET A 243 -8.07 -13.14 -15.59
N SER A 244 -8.22 -13.03 -16.91
CA SER A 244 -7.32 -13.70 -17.85
C SER A 244 -6.92 -12.74 -18.97
N ASN A 245 -5.61 -12.68 -19.24
CA ASN A 245 -5.04 -11.91 -20.34
C ASN A 245 -3.85 -12.64 -20.95
N THR A 246 -3.69 -12.54 -22.27
CA THR A 246 -2.51 -13.02 -23.00
C THR A 246 -1.73 -11.80 -23.46
N ALA A 247 -0.50 -11.67 -22.97
CA ALA A 247 0.37 -10.54 -23.28
C ALA A 247 1.85 -10.94 -23.19
N GLU A 248 2.71 -10.08 -23.72
CA GLU A 248 4.16 -10.21 -23.56
C GLU A 248 4.56 -9.73 -22.17
N VAL A 249 4.94 -10.67 -21.27
CA VAL A 249 5.30 -10.43 -19.88
C VAL A 249 6.58 -11.15 -19.48
N ASN A 250 7.28 -10.62 -18.48
CA ASN A 250 8.35 -11.35 -17.82
C ASN A 250 7.75 -12.46 -16.98
N HIS A 251 8.21 -13.69 -17.13
CA HIS A 251 7.73 -14.81 -16.31
C HIS A 251 8.78 -15.91 -16.16
N TYR A 252 8.58 -16.77 -15.18
CA TYR A 252 9.38 -17.96 -14.92
C TYR A 252 8.51 -19.05 -14.30
N VAL A 253 8.76 -20.29 -14.67
CA VAL A 253 8.08 -21.47 -14.12
C VAL A 253 9.08 -22.59 -13.98
N ASP A 254 9.11 -23.24 -12.82
CA ASP A 254 9.81 -24.48 -12.59
C ASP A 254 8.94 -25.47 -11.78
N GLU A 255 9.55 -26.52 -11.20
CA GLU A 255 8.86 -27.53 -10.39
C GLU A 255 8.42 -26.99 -9.01
N SER A 256 9.04 -25.92 -8.52
CA SER A 256 8.84 -25.38 -7.17
C SER A 256 7.90 -24.18 -7.13
N LEU A 257 7.95 -23.31 -8.13
CA LEU A 257 7.18 -22.05 -8.15
C LEU A 257 6.87 -21.57 -9.56
N GLN A 258 5.98 -20.60 -9.66
CA GLN A 258 5.78 -19.81 -10.85
C GLN A 258 5.73 -18.32 -10.50
N MET A 259 6.20 -17.50 -11.43
CA MET A 259 6.30 -16.06 -11.25
C MET A 259 5.87 -15.32 -12.52
N VAL A 260 5.28 -14.14 -12.33
CA VAL A 260 4.99 -13.19 -13.42
C VAL A 260 5.27 -11.78 -12.95
N GLU A 261 5.69 -10.95 -13.86
CA GLU A 261 5.84 -9.52 -13.65
C GLU A 261 4.91 -8.75 -14.60
N LEU A 262 3.98 -8.00 -14.01
CA LEU A 262 2.95 -7.23 -14.69
C LEU A 262 3.29 -5.73 -14.59
N PRO A 263 3.60 -5.06 -15.71
CA PRO A 263 3.93 -3.65 -15.69
C PRO A 263 2.69 -2.78 -15.49
N TYR A 264 2.87 -1.65 -14.79
CA TYR A 264 1.89 -0.57 -14.67
C TYR A 264 2.28 0.61 -15.55
N GLY A 265 1.26 1.32 -16.03
CA GLY A 265 1.42 2.56 -16.76
C GLY A 265 2.46 2.46 -17.88
N GLN A 266 3.38 3.38 -17.88
CA GLN A 266 4.47 3.46 -18.85
C GLN A 266 5.68 2.57 -18.49
N GLY A 267 5.56 1.68 -17.49
CA GLY A 267 6.57 0.70 -17.13
C GLY A 267 7.53 1.14 -16.03
N TYR A 268 7.35 2.31 -15.42
CA TYR A 268 8.14 2.72 -14.26
C TYR A 268 7.83 1.91 -12.99
N TYR A 269 6.70 1.23 -12.96
CA TYR A 269 6.26 0.39 -11.86
C TYR A 269 5.84 -0.98 -12.37
N SER A 270 5.99 -2.00 -11.53
CA SER A 270 5.52 -3.35 -11.84
C SER A 270 5.03 -4.08 -10.58
N MET A 271 4.09 -5.02 -10.76
CA MET A 271 3.74 -6.02 -9.76
C MET A 271 4.41 -7.34 -10.13
N MET A 272 5.23 -7.86 -9.24
CA MET A 272 5.70 -9.24 -9.32
C MET A 272 4.79 -10.10 -8.47
N VAL A 273 4.32 -11.22 -9.03
CA VAL A 273 3.52 -12.24 -8.32
C VAL A 273 4.32 -13.54 -8.31
N VAL A 274 4.46 -14.15 -7.13
CA VAL A 274 5.20 -15.39 -6.92
C VAL A 274 4.31 -16.39 -6.20
N MET A 275 4.07 -17.54 -6.82
CA MET A 275 3.23 -18.60 -6.29
C MET A 275 4.04 -19.89 -6.17
N PRO A 276 4.17 -20.48 -4.96
CA PRO A 276 4.72 -21.82 -4.83
C PRO A 276 3.77 -22.86 -5.45
N LYS A 277 4.32 -23.93 -6.00
CA LYS A 277 3.51 -25.06 -6.50
C LYS A 277 2.83 -25.85 -5.38
N ARG A 278 3.31 -25.71 -4.14
CA ARG A 278 2.76 -26.30 -2.94
C ARG A 278 2.51 -25.21 -1.90
N THR A 279 1.26 -25.10 -1.45
CA THR A 279 0.83 -24.04 -0.51
C THR A 279 1.61 -24.05 0.80
N GLU A 280 2.01 -25.22 1.30
CA GLU A 280 2.82 -25.36 2.52
C GLU A 280 4.21 -24.72 2.44
N CYS A 281 4.71 -24.43 1.23
CA CYS A 281 5.99 -23.73 1.03
C CYS A 281 5.84 -22.19 1.09
N LEU A 282 4.63 -21.65 1.23
CA LEU A 282 4.42 -20.21 1.26
C LEU A 282 5.19 -19.48 2.38
N PRO A 283 5.25 -20.00 3.64
CA PRO A 283 6.04 -19.36 4.70
C PRO A 283 7.53 -19.30 4.36
N GLU A 284 8.10 -20.36 3.79
CA GLU A 284 9.51 -20.43 3.37
C GLU A 284 9.81 -19.40 2.26
N ILE A 285 8.90 -19.26 1.29
CA ILE A 285 9.02 -18.27 0.21
C ILE A 285 8.95 -16.83 0.77
N ILE A 286 8.13 -16.57 1.78
CA ILE A 286 8.08 -15.25 2.44
C ILE A 286 9.40 -14.98 3.16
N GLU A 287 9.91 -15.92 3.94
CA GLU A 287 11.13 -15.76 4.74
C GLU A 287 12.39 -15.56 3.88
N HIS A 288 12.46 -16.25 2.76
CA HIS A 288 13.64 -16.26 1.88
C HIS A 288 13.43 -15.50 0.56
N ALA A 289 12.47 -14.57 0.53
CA ALA A 289 12.17 -13.80 -0.67
C ALA A 289 13.38 -13.00 -1.18
N ASP A 290 13.80 -13.29 -2.40
CA ASP A 290 14.80 -12.49 -3.13
C ASP A 290 14.20 -12.01 -4.47
N TRP A 291 13.48 -10.91 -4.40
CA TRP A 291 12.77 -10.33 -5.54
C TRP A 291 13.68 -9.96 -6.71
N TRP A 292 14.94 -9.62 -6.42
CA TRP A 292 15.91 -9.30 -7.45
C TRP A 292 16.47 -10.55 -8.13
N ALA A 293 16.81 -11.59 -7.37
CA ALA A 293 17.21 -12.86 -7.93
C ALA A 293 16.09 -13.46 -8.77
N TRP A 294 14.85 -13.43 -8.31
CA TRP A 294 13.70 -13.91 -9.07
C TRP A 294 13.47 -13.13 -10.36
N HIS A 295 13.58 -11.79 -10.31
CA HIS A 295 13.49 -10.97 -11.52
C HIS A 295 14.52 -11.40 -12.59
N LYS A 296 15.77 -11.70 -12.18
CA LYS A 296 16.84 -12.14 -13.10
C LYS A 296 16.60 -13.53 -13.73
N LEU A 297 15.77 -14.37 -13.13
CA LEU A 297 15.39 -15.67 -13.68
C LEU A 297 14.31 -15.55 -14.74
N MET A 298 13.52 -14.48 -14.73
CA MET A 298 12.42 -14.31 -15.66
C MET A 298 12.89 -14.07 -17.09
N THR A 299 12.12 -14.55 -18.04
CA THR A 299 12.29 -14.29 -19.46
C THR A 299 11.03 -13.62 -20.02
N LYS A 300 11.20 -12.71 -20.97
CA LYS A 300 10.11 -12.00 -21.60
C LYS A 300 9.59 -12.79 -22.79
N SER A 301 8.35 -13.22 -22.73
CA SER A 301 7.63 -13.83 -23.86
C SER A 301 6.13 -13.71 -23.66
N GLU A 302 5.38 -14.05 -24.71
CA GLU A 302 3.92 -14.11 -24.63
C GLU A 302 3.50 -15.23 -23.66
N ALA A 303 2.61 -14.91 -22.72
CA ALA A 303 2.03 -15.85 -21.76
C ALA A 303 0.57 -15.50 -21.46
N THR A 304 -0.25 -16.51 -21.17
CA THR A 304 -1.61 -16.32 -20.66
C THR A 304 -1.57 -16.32 -19.15
N VAL A 305 -1.80 -15.16 -18.54
CA VAL A 305 -1.83 -14.97 -17.09
C VAL A 305 -3.27 -15.06 -16.60
N CYS A 306 -3.50 -15.91 -15.59
CA CYS A 306 -4.79 -16.02 -14.90
C CYS A 306 -4.60 -15.63 -13.44
N LEU A 307 -5.01 -14.40 -13.08
CA LEU A 307 -4.84 -13.82 -11.75
C LEU A 307 -6.21 -13.53 -11.14
N PRO A 308 -6.52 -13.99 -9.93
CA PRO A 308 -7.78 -13.63 -9.28
C PRO A 308 -7.84 -12.11 -9.01
N ARG A 309 -9.05 -11.53 -9.06
CA ARG A 309 -9.27 -10.24 -8.40
C ARG A 309 -9.03 -10.42 -6.91
N PHE A 310 -8.35 -9.50 -6.28
CA PHE A 310 -8.18 -9.56 -4.83
C PHE A 310 -8.13 -8.17 -4.21
N SER A 311 -8.42 -8.14 -2.92
CA SER A 311 -8.15 -6.97 -2.09
C SER A 311 -7.44 -7.41 -0.83
N ALA A 312 -6.54 -6.56 -0.34
CA ALA A 312 -5.90 -6.74 0.94
C ALA A 312 -5.95 -5.40 1.69
N MET A 313 -6.47 -5.43 2.89
CA MET A 313 -6.43 -4.30 3.79
C MET A 313 -5.87 -4.80 5.12
N THR A 314 -4.78 -4.21 5.54
CA THR A 314 -4.17 -4.56 6.82
C THR A 314 -4.15 -3.32 7.70
N ASP A 315 -4.61 -3.48 8.93
CA ASP A 315 -4.63 -2.48 9.98
C ASP A 315 -3.77 -2.96 11.15
N TRP A 316 -2.63 -2.29 11.33
CA TRP A 316 -1.73 -2.51 12.45
C TRP A 316 -1.87 -1.32 13.40
N GLY A 317 -2.88 -1.36 14.26
CA GLY A 317 -3.20 -0.26 15.18
C GLY A 317 -2.13 0.02 16.23
N ASN A 318 -1.21 -0.92 16.48
CA ASN A 318 -0.04 -0.71 17.33
C ASN A 318 1.06 -1.74 17.01
N LEU A 319 2.16 -1.29 16.43
CA LEU A 319 3.30 -2.10 15.99
C LEU A 319 4.45 -2.17 17.02
N ILE A 320 4.20 -1.84 18.29
CA ILE A 320 5.28 -1.78 19.29
C ILE A 320 5.92 -3.16 19.52
N ASN A 321 5.11 -4.22 19.55
CA ASN A 321 5.62 -5.57 19.79
C ASN A 321 6.46 -6.08 18.61
N GLU A 322 6.05 -5.75 17.39
CA GLU A 322 6.70 -6.16 16.16
C GLU A 322 8.05 -5.47 15.97
N THR A 323 8.23 -4.26 16.52
CA THR A 323 9.48 -3.50 16.38
C THR A 323 10.67 -4.19 17.05
N ALA A 324 10.45 -4.92 18.14
CA ALA A 324 11.50 -5.71 18.78
C ALA A 324 12.02 -6.81 17.84
N ALA A 325 11.12 -7.53 17.16
CA ALA A 325 11.47 -8.54 16.16
C ALA A 325 12.15 -7.94 14.94
N LEU A 326 11.84 -6.68 14.61
CA LEU A 326 12.49 -5.93 13.53
C LEU A 326 13.92 -5.45 13.89
N GLY A 327 14.35 -5.59 15.14
CA GLY A 327 15.67 -5.19 15.62
C GLY A 327 15.68 -3.85 16.36
N MET A 328 14.51 -3.41 16.81
CA MET A 328 14.32 -2.14 17.55
C MET A 328 13.67 -2.38 18.93
N PRO A 329 14.28 -3.21 19.83
CA PRO A 329 13.67 -3.61 21.09
C PRO A 329 13.52 -2.47 22.11
N SER A 330 14.34 -1.41 22.01
CA SER A 330 14.37 -0.32 22.97
C SER A 330 13.80 0.99 22.46
N ALA A 331 13.62 1.12 21.15
CA ALA A 331 13.31 2.40 20.49
C ALA A 331 12.06 3.12 21.04
N PHE A 332 11.09 2.37 21.53
CA PHE A 332 9.82 2.92 22.04
C PHE A 332 9.79 3.08 23.56
N GLY A 333 10.77 2.56 24.29
CA GLY A 333 10.97 2.79 25.73
C GLY A 333 11.63 4.13 26.05
N ALA A 334 12.18 4.82 25.04
CA ALA A 334 12.81 6.12 25.16
C ALA A 334 11.82 7.26 24.98
N GLY A 335 12.15 8.42 25.54
CA GLY A 335 11.50 9.67 25.16
C GLY A 335 11.98 10.18 23.80
N PHE A 336 11.36 11.26 23.34
CA PHE A 336 11.67 11.91 22.06
C PHE A 336 12.25 13.32 22.26
N PRO A 337 13.45 13.43 22.87
CA PRO A 337 14.03 14.73 23.29
C PRO A 337 14.39 15.64 22.12
N LYS A 338 14.54 15.11 20.91
CA LYS A 338 14.79 15.90 19.70
C LYS A 338 13.52 16.37 19.01
N VAL A 339 12.35 15.86 19.39
CA VAL A 339 11.04 16.28 18.82
C VAL A 339 10.57 17.56 19.48
N ALA A 340 10.56 17.60 20.81
CA ALA A 340 10.11 18.75 21.62
C ALA A 340 10.81 18.76 22.97
N GLU A 341 10.93 19.95 23.57
CA GLU A 341 11.45 20.08 24.93
C GLU A 341 10.60 19.30 25.92
N ASN A 342 11.26 18.65 26.87
CA ASN A 342 10.63 17.87 27.95
C ASN A 342 9.75 16.69 27.51
N LEU A 343 9.88 16.25 26.25
CA LEU A 343 9.20 15.06 25.74
C LEU A 343 10.01 13.77 26.04
N ASN A 344 10.32 13.55 27.33
CA ASN A 344 11.25 12.50 27.75
C ASN A 344 10.58 11.14 28.01
N ALA A 345 9.26 11.12 28.20
CA ALA A 345 8.49 9.90 28.45
C ALA A 345 7.18 9.92 27.64
N ALA A 346 7.33 10.01 26.33
CA ALA A 346 6.18 10.07 25.46
C ALA A 346 5.60 8.68 25.20
N LEU A 347 4.28 8.56 25.33
CA LEU A 347 3.57 7.41 24.81
C LEU A 347 3.43 7.58 23.29
N LEU A 348 4.15 6.79 22.53
CA LEU A 348 4.05 6.72 21.08
C LEU A 348 2.88 5.82 20.67
N LYS A 349 2.04 6.31 19.79
CA LYS A 349 1.12 5.49 19.02
C LYS A 349 1.66 5.39 17.60
N LEU A 350 2.02 4.18 17.21
CA LEU A 350 2.52 3.84 15.89
C LEU A 350 1.51 2.95 15.20
N ALA A 351 0.86 3.48 14.19
CA ALA A 351 -0.13 2.73 13.43
C ALA A 351 0.19 2.75 11.94
N HIS A 352 0.03 1.61 11.32
CA HIS A 352 0.25 1.39 9.89
C HIS A 352 -1.01 0.79 9.27
N LYS A 353 -1.56 1.47 8.28
CA LYS A 353 -2.71 0.97 7.54
C LYS A 353 -2.46 1.06 6.05
N VAL A 354 -2.68 -0.05 5.38
CA VAL A 354 -2.48 -0.21 3.94
C VAL A 354 -3.71 -0.85 3.34
N ALA A 355 -4.12 -0.36 2.18
CA ALA A 355 -5.16 -0.97 1.38
C ALA A 355 -4.71 -1.06 -0.07
N ILE A 356 -4.93 -2.22 -0.67
CA ILE A 356 -4.72 -2.47 -2.09
C ILE A 356 -5.92 -3.23 -2.65
N ARG A 357 -6.31 -2.91 -3.86
CA ARG A 357 -7.32 -3.63 -4.62
C ARG A 357 -6.83 -3.84 -6.04
N VAL A 358 -6.88 -5.06 -6.51
CA VAL A 358 -6.42 -5.49 -7.83
C VAL A 358 -7.60 -5.99 -8.65
N ASP A 359 -7.81 -5.37 -9.80
CA ASP A 359 -8.86 -5.71 -10.77
C ASP A 359 -8.33 -5.59 -12.21
N GLU A 360 -9.21 -5.66 -13.19
CA GLU A 360 -8.87 -5.68 -14.61
C GLU A 360 -8.17 -4.42 -15.11
N ASN A 361 -8.42 -3.29 -14.48
CA ASN A 361 -7.80 -2.02 -14.86
C ASN A 361 -6.38 -1.89 -14.33
N GLY A 362 -6.12 -2.52 -13.20
CA GLY A 362 -4.89 -2.34 -12.45
C GLY A 362 -5.12 -2.49 -10.96
N THR A 363 -4.43 -1.65 -10.23
CA THR A 363 -4.66 -1.44 -8.82
C THR A 363 -5.39 -0.11 -8.69
N LYS A 364 -6.71 -0.19 -8.48
CA LYS A 364 -7.71 0.88 -8.41
C LYS A 364 -7.74 1.90 -9.56
N ALA A 365 -8.62 1.71 -10.54
CA ALA A 365 -9.16 2.79 -11.40
C ALA A 365 -10.42 2.38 -12.15
N ALA A 366 -11.18 3.36 -12.63
CA ALA A 366 -12.36 3.18 -13.45
C ALA A 366 -12.18 3.83 -14.83
N ALA A 367 -12.70 3.20 -15.90
CA ALA A 367 -13.28 3.67 -17.16
C ALA A 367 -12.62 3.28 -18.50
N THR A 368 -13.39 3.08 -19.41
CA THR A 368 -13.81 2.44 -20.68
C THR A 368 -12.96 2.64 -21.93
N SER A 369 -12.79 1.59 -22.74
CA SER A 369 -13.14 1.36 -24.18
C SER A 369 -12.26 0.31 -24.87
N ALA A 370 -12.80 -0.42 -25.86
CA ALA A 370 -12.26 -1.65 -26.43
C ALA A 370 -11.47 -1.46 -27.74
N GLY A 371 -10.51 -2.35 -28.00
CA GLY A 371 -9.82 -2.50 -29.29
C GLY A 371 -9.36 -3.94 -29.53
N LEU A 372 -9.52 -4.43 -30.77
CA LEU A 372 -9.24 -5.80 -31.23
C LEU A 372 -7.89 -5.90 -31.94
N GLY A 373 -7.10 -6.93 -31.65
CA GLY A 373 -5.86 -7.30 -32.36
C GLY A 373 -5.85 -8.77 -32.79
N ILE A 374 -5.19 -9.13 -33.91
CA ILE A 374 -5.24 -10.43 -34.59
C ILE A 374 -3.91 -11.19 -34.47
N ASP A 375 -4.03 -12.52 -34.34
CA ASP A 375 -3.02 -13.55 -34.11
C ASP A 375 -1.96 -13.76 -35.20
N ILE A 376 -0.74 -14.18 -34.73
CA ILE A 376 0.14 -15.12 -35.43
C ILE A 376 0.74 -16.07 -34.40
N ALA A 377 0.50 -17.37 -34.52
CA ALA A 377 0.86 -18.38 -33.56
C ALA A 377 2.33 -18.82 -33.65
N PRO A 378 3.11 -18.73 -32.57
CA PRO A 378 4.21 -19.63 -32.22
C PRO A 378 3.75 -20.69 -31.23
N GLY A 379 4.54 -21.69 -30.90
CA GLY A 379 4.22 -22.83 -30.04
C GLY A 379 3.29 -22.59 -28.82
N PRO A 380 2.92 -23.58 -28.04
CA PRO A 380 1.89 -23.43 -27.02
C PRO A 380 2.27 -22.31 -26.05
N THR A 381 1.48 -21.24 -26.05
CA THR A 381 1.63 -20.08 -25.14
C THR A 381 1.59 -20.56 -23.69
N PRO A 382 2.61 -20.26 -22.86
CA PRO A 382 2.61 -20.65 -21.45
C PRO A 382 1.34 -20.17 -20.75
N TYR A 383 0.74 -21.06 -19.93
CA TYR A 383 -0.44 -20.79 -19.15
C TYR A 383 -0.05 -20.70 -17.67
N LEU A 384 -0.31 -19.54 -17.05
CA LEU A 384 0.13 -19.17 -15.70
C LEU A 384 -1.08 -18.94 -14.77
N PRO A 385 -1.68 -20.01 -14.21
CA PRO A 385 -2.78 -19.87 -13.24
C PRO A 385 -2.22 -19.54 -11.85
N PHE A 386 -2.69 -18.45 -11.24
CA PHE A 386 -2.43 -18.12 -9.84
C PHE A 386 -3.64 -18.56 -9.00
N ASP A 387 -3.78 -19.85 -8.80
CA ASP A 387 -4.94 -20.53 -8.22
C ASP A 387 -4.69 -21.12 -6.81
N HIS A 388 -3.54 -20.80 -6.20
CA HIS A 388 -3.16 -21.13 -4.82
C HIS A 388 -2.64 -19.86 -4.13
N PRO A 389 -2.44 -19.88 -2.79
CA PRO A 389 -1.82 -18.78 -2.07
C PRO A 389 -0.49 -18.32 -2.67
N PHE A 390 -0.36 -17.02 -2.83
CA PHE A 390 0.79 -16.39 -3.47
C PHE A 390 1.23 -15.13 -2.71
N ILE A 391 2.44 -14.67 -3.00
CA ILE A 391 2.94 -13.36 -2.58
C ILE A 391 3.04 -12.42 -3.77
N TYR A 392 2.98 -11.13 -3.48
CA TYR A 392 3.20 -10.09 -4.48
C TYR A 392 4.06 -8.96 -3.94
N ALA A 393 4.76 -8.25 -4.84
CA ALA A 393 5.43 -7.00 -4.55
C ALA A 393 5.18 -6.00 -5.68
N ILE A 394 4.85 -4.77 -5.31
CA ILE A 394 4.81 -3.63 -6.23
C ILE A 394 6.10 -2.85 -6.02
N ARG A 395 6.86 -2.66 -7.08
CA ARG A 395 8.14 -1.97 -7.03
C ARG A 395 8.21 -0.80 -8.01
N GLU A 396 9.07 0.15 -7.70
CA GLU A 396 9.54 1.17 -8.60
C GLU A 396 10.77 0.61 -9.35
N ASN A 397 10.73 0.60 -10.69
CA ASN A 397 11.66 -0.14 -11.52
C ASN A 397 13.01 0.55 -11.73
N THR A 398 13.10 1.88 -11.59
CA THR A 398 14.37 2.61 -11.81
C THR A 398 15.34 2.45 -10.63
N THR A 399 14.84 2.13 -9.45
CA THR A 399 15.65 1.84 -8.26
C THR A 399 15.59 0.39 -7.84
N GLY A 400 14.46 -0.30 -8.11
CA GLY A 400 14.14 -1.62 -7.60
C GLY A 400 13.53 -1.63 -6.20
N ALA A 401 13.15 -0.46 -5.67
CA ALA A 401 12.56 -0.34 -4.33
C ALA A 401 11.16 -0.93 -4.28
N ILE A 402 10.88 -1.78 -3.28
CA ILE A 402 9.57 -2.35 -3.02
C ILE A 402 8.73 -1.35 -2.23
N LEU A 403 7.64 -0.89 -2.85
CA LEU A 403 6.73 0.09 -2.27
C LEU A 403 5.62 -0.58 -1.46
N PHE A 404 5.07 -1.66 -1.99
CA PHE A 404 4.02 -2.49 -1.38
C PHE A 404 4.36 -3.95 -1.57
N MET A 405 4.01 -4.77 -0.60
CA MET A 405 4.08 -6.21 -0.73
C MET A 405 3.02 -6.88 0.15
N GLY A 406 2.74 -8.14 -0.15
CA GLY A 406 1.77 -8.87 0.64
C GLY A 406 1.64 -10.32 0.24
N ARG A 407 0.75 -11.01 0.95
CA ARG A 407 0.30 -12.35 0.60
C ARG A 407 -1.20 -12.35 0.37
N VAL A 408 -1.61 -13.19 -0.56
CA VAL A 408 -3.02 -13.48 -0.84
C VAL A 408 -3.25 -14.96 -0.55
N VAL A 409 -4.11 -15.23 0.40
CA VAL A 409 -4.52 -16.58 0.81
C VAL A 409 -5.99 -16.83 0.53
N GLU A 410 -6.77 -15.76 0.39
CA GLU A 410 -8.18 -15.77 0.02
C GLU A 410 -8.48 -14.50 -0.82
N PRO A 411 -8.57 -14.64 -2.15
CA PRO A 411 -8.83 -13.51 -3.08
C PRO A 411 -10.23 -12.93 -2.96
#